data_e1757bdc9acdf4d51058d9592cd4aa76
#
_entry.id   e1757bdc9acdf4d51058d9592cd4aa76
#
_cell.length_a   1.000
_cell.length_b   1.000
_cell.length_c   1.000
_cell.angle_alpha   90.00
_cell.angle_beta   90.00
_cell.angle_gamma   90.00
#
_symmetry.space_group_name_H-M   'P 1'
#
loop_
_entity.id
_entity.type
_entity.pdbx_description
1 polymer ?
#
loop_
_entity_poly.entity_id
_entity_poly.type
_entity_poly.pdbx_seq_one_letter_code
_entity_poly.pdbx_strand_id
1 'polypeptide(L)'
;MQKRSGNTRGITLIALVITIIVLLILAGVTINALSGDNGILKRATEAKQKTSQAQKDEEDALATMVDAINGAVPSQDGYSESKKVNSPKVTRGMIPVKWVSNNWVVCSEDDTEWYNYGSKQWANVMLSDGTYKADTVKVGQVVEEKDLGSMYVWIPRYAYQIAGEKNIKVTFLKGNSNEGVDGVKYTTDQSTDTTKTAIVHPGFNLGGTQLRGFWTAKFEASGTNKDGKAVGNASSSSGSEQYAPDSTTIAKSLPNKISWRHVSIGESEKRSMDIATTAKSSFGLTNGTSHLIKNSEWGAVAYLCYSDYGSVPMTNGTGTLVSNSHWYDLYTGQGPKSSTDEGYYSYDASHNYSTSNGVLSSTTGNVTGIYDMAGGAWERVAGYLDNGNGNLDTYGKSADESVKYFENGKLNSAYTSIWDSYEVSDEEKNNSVTLTDGTTVTGLWDWNKRSSNYQEARLKLTKYNFEQMAKHKGIGVNEVSSSFSFYAPYSPGTANNSQPWGWFTTVAEATAGTQKLATTWDNDYVLIGHLAVPFVGRGGYCDNGSGAGVLYSGITNGSPYYNNGFRAVLVV
;
A
#
# COMPACT_ATOMS: atom_id res chain seq x y z
N MET A 1 22.68 89.19 53.15
CA MET A 1 22.41 87.74 52.91
C MET A 1 22.00 87.51 51.47
N GLN A 2 22.95 87.06 50.63
CA GLN A 2 22.70 86.78 49.17
C GLN A 2 22.34 85.33 49.04
N LYS A 3 21.17 85.07 48.48
CA LYS A 3 20.73 83.76 48.03
C LYS A 3 21.39 83.43 46.64
N ARG A 4 22.24 82.44 46.62
CA ARG A 4 22.71 81.84 45.40
C ARG A 4 21.58 81.01 44.75
N SER A 5 21.10 81.47 43.63
CA SER A 5 20.21 80.69 42.71
C SER A 5 21.07 79.69 41.98
N GLY A 6 20.94 78.39 42.29
CA GLY A 6 21.62 77.32 41.59
C GLY A 6 20.99 77.08 40.22
N ASN A 7 21.84 76.99 39.24
CA ASN A 7 21.50 76.82 37.82
C ASN A 7 21.13 75.35 37.54
N THR A 8 19.93 74.94 37.93
CA THR A 8 19.40 73.59 37.71
C THR A 8 18.75 73.40 36.31
N ARG A 9 18.65 74.49 35.50
CA ARG A 9 17.95 74.43 34.19
C ARG A 9 18.77 73.84 33.10
N GLY A 10 20.11 73.87 33.15
CA GLY A 10 20.96 73.34 32.09
C GLY A 10 21.06 71.80 32.11
N ILE A 11 21.06 71.21 33.30
CA ILE A 11 21.16 69.74 33.45
C ILE A 11 19.86 69.05 33.05
N THR A 12 18.72 69.69 33.34
CA THR A 12 17.40 69.19 32.99
C THR A 12 17.18 69.21 31.46
N LEU A 13 17.68 70.24 30.76
CA LEU A 13 17.54 70.32 29.32
C LEU A 13 18.38 69.26 28.56
N ILE A 14 19.64 69.08 29.02
CA ILE A 14 20.52 68.05 28.47
C ILE A 14 19.94 66.63 28.76
N ALA A 15 19.46 66.39 29.94
CA ALA A 15 18.80 65.14 30.29
C ALA A 15 17.55 64.88 29.44
N LEU A 16 16.75 65.92 29.19
CA LEU A 16 15.57 65.83 28.35
C LEU A 16 15.95 65.52 26.87
N VAL A 17 16.97 66.19 26.33
CA VAL A 17 17.47 65.96 24.98
C VAL A 17 18.03 64.54 24.83
N ILE A 18 18.82 64.05 25.78
CA ILE A 18 19.34 62.68 25.77
C ILE A 18 18.19 61.69 25.86
N THR A 19 17.18 61.92 26.70
CA THR A 19 16.03 61.05 26.83
C THR A 19 15.22 61.01 25.54
N ILE A 20 15.02 62.14 24.85
CA ILE A 20 14.35 62.20 23.55
C ILE A 20 15.15 61.47 22.49
N ILE A 21 16.47 61.62 22.42
CA ILE A 21 17.33 60.92 21.47
C ILE A 21 17.27 59.40 21.73
N VAL A 22 17.37 58.95 22.99
CA VAL A 22 17.26 57.54 23.35
C VAL A 22 15.89 56.96 22.98
N LEU A 23 14.81 57.72 23.24
CA LEU A 23 13.45 57.30 22.84
C LEU A 23 13.28 57.25 21.32
N LEU A 24 13.88 58.18 20.57
CA LEU A 24 13.84 58.16 19.10
C LEU A 24 14.65 56.97 18.53
N ILE A 25 15.80 56.66 19.14
CA ILE A 25 16.60 55.49 18.74
C ILE A 25 15.85 54.19 19.08
N LEU A 26 15.28 54.07 20.27
CA LEU A 26 14.48 52.93 20.67
C LEU A 26 13.21 52.80 19.81
N ALA A 27 12.53 53.89 19.49
CA ALA A 27 11.38 53.89 18.58
C ALA A 27 11.81 53.48 17.17
N GLY A 28 12.94 53.95 16.66
CA GLY A 28 13.48 53.57 15.35
C GLY A 28 13.86 52.09 15.29
N VAL A 29 14.49 51.55 16.34
CA VAL A 29 14.84 50.12 16.42
C VAL A 29 13.59 49.25 16.53
N THR A 30 12.60 49.67 17.36
CA THR A 30 11.35 48.93 17.50
C THR A 30 10.49 49.00 16.22
N ILE A 31 10.44 50.14 15.52
CA ILE A 31 9.74 50.25 14.23
C ILE A 31 10.41 49.39 13.18
N ASN A 32 11.74 49.38 13.11
CA ASN A 32 12.46 48.55 12.14
C ASN A 32 12.34 47.04 12.44
N ALA A 33 12.32 46.66 13.73
CA ALA A 33 12.06 45.28 14.14
C ALA A 33 10.62 44.83 13.91
N LEU A 34 9.67 45.77 13.89
CA LEU A 34 8.26 45.49 13.64
C LEU A 34 7.88 45.54 12.15
N SER A 35 8.45 46.47 11.38
CA SER A 35 8.01 46.78 9.99
C SER A 35 9.13 46.70 8.93
N GLY A 36 10.39 46.40 9.31
CA GLY A 36 11.48 46.19 8.35
C GLY A 36 11.31 44.93 7.52
N ASP A 37 12.17 44.75 6.49
CA ASP A 37 12.09 43.60 5.54
C ASP A 37 12.14 42.23 6.25
N ASN A 38 12.69 42.15 7.44
CA ASN A 38 12.64 40.97 8.32
C ASN A 38 11.76 41.17 9.57
N GLY A 39 10.91 42.19 9.55
CA GLY A 39 10.09 42.58 10.69
C GLY A 39 8.99 41.57 11.02
N ILE A 40 8.60 41.53 12.31
CA ILE A 40 7.57 40.61 12.81
C ILE A 40 6.24 40.78 12.07
N LEU A 41 5.85 42.01 11.72
CA LEU A 41 4.62 42.30 10.99
C LEU A 41 4.66 41.74 9.56
N LYS A 42 5.80 41.80 8.86
CA LYS A 42 5.95 41.21 7.53
C LYS A 42 5.89 39.69 7.59
N ARG A 43 6.61 39.08 8.54
CA ARG A 43 6.56 37.62 8.77
C ARG A 43 5.15 37.14 9.18
N ALA A 44 4.45 37.92 10.01
CA ALA A 44 3.07 37.60 10.38
C ALA A 44 2.13 37.72 9.19
N THR A 45 2.33 38.71 8.30
CA THR A 45 1.54 38.88 7.09
C THR A 45 1.83 37.75 6.08
N GLU A 46 3.11 37.39 5.89
CA GLU A 46 3.51 36.27 5.04
C GLU A 46 3.01 34.93 5.58
N ALA A 47 3.10 34.72 6.91
CA ALA A 47 2.53 33.55 7.57
C ALA A 47 1.00 33.50 7.41
N LYS A 48 0.33 34.64 7.58
CA LYS A 48 -1.12 34.75 7.35
C LYS A 48 -1.49 34.47 5.89
N GLN A 49 -0.71 34.98 4.93
CA GLN A 49 -0.93 34.70 3.51
C GLN A 49 -0.70 33.21 3.18
N LYS A 50 0.38 32.60 3.69
CA LYS A 50 0.63 31.18 3.53
C LYS A 50 -0.45 30.31 4.18
N THR A 51 -0.92 30.69 5.38
CA THR A 51 -2.03 29.99 6.05
C THR A 51 -3.33 30.16 5.28
N SER A 52 -3.62 31.36 4.77
CA SER A 52 -4.81 31.61 3.95
C SER A 52 -4.74 30.90 2.60
N GLN A 53 -3.56 30.78 2.00
CA GLN A 53 -3.38 29.99 0.77
C GLN A 53 -3.53 28.51 1.05
N ALA A 54 -2.91 28.00 2.12
CA ALA A 54 -3.07 26.60 2.53
C ALA A 54 -4.53 26.27 2.88
N GLN A 55 -5.25 27.19 3.55
CA GLN A 55 -6.68 27.02 3.79
C GLN A 55 -7.50 27.01 2.50
N LYS A 56 -7.13 27.83 1.53
CA LYS A 56 -7.81 27.84 0.23
C LYS A 56 -7.52 26.59 -0.59
N ASP A 57 -6.26 26.12 -0.56
CA ASP A 57 -5.86 24.87 -1.19
C ASP A 57 -6.57 23.68 -0.52
N GLU A 58 -6.77 23.74 0.81
CA GLU A 58 -7.52 22.76 1.59
C GLU A 58 -9.04 22.85 1.32
N GLU A 59 -9.60 24.05 1.19
CA GLU A 59 -11.00 24.27 0.78
C GLU A 59 -11.25 23.82 -0.66
N ASP A 60 -10.34 24.07 -1.58
CA ASP A 60 -10.43 23.61 -2.98
C ASP A 60 -10.26 22.07 -3.07
N ALA A 61 -9.38 21.50 -2.25
CA ALA A 61 -9.27 20.05 -2.10
C ALA A 61 -10.52 19.45 -1.44
N LEU A 62 -11.06 20.13 -0.42
CA LEU A 62 -12.29 19.72 0.25
C LEU A 62 -13.52 19.90 -0.68
N ALA A 63 -13.58 20.96 -1.48
CA ALA A 63 -14.64 21.16 -2.48
C ALA A 63 -14.57 20.10 -3.58
N THR A 64 -13.35 19.73 -4.01
CA THR A 64 -13.13 18.60 -4.94
C THR A 64 -13.55 17.27 -4.29
N MET A 65 -13.28 17.09 -2.99
CA MET A 65 -13.77 15.95 -2.19
C MET A 65 -15.29 16.03 -1.98
N VAL A 66 -15.86 17.20 -1.72
CA VAL A 66 -17.31 17.41 -1.53
C VAL A 66 -18.07 17.24 -2.84
N ASP A 67 -17.52 17.61 -3.98
CA ASP A 67 -18.08 17.28 -5.29
C ASP A 67 -17.97 15.78 -5.59
N ALA A 68 -16.87 15.13 -5.17
CA ALA A 68 -16.77 13.69 -5.16
C ALA A 68 -17.75 13.05 -4.15
N ILE A 69 -18.00 13.67 -2.99
CA ILE A 69 -18.95 13.22 -1.95
C ILE A 69 -20.41 13.53 -2.36
N ASN A 70 -20.70 14.63 -3.04
CA ASN A 70 -22.05 14.94 -3.57
C ASN A 70 -22.39 14.06 -4.79
N GLY A 71 -21.38 13.52 -5.48
CA GLY A 71 -21.53 12.33 -6.32
C GLY A 71 -21.67 11.02 -5.52
N ALA A 72 -21.45 11.04 -4.21
CA ALA A 72 -21.42 9.89 -3.29
C ALA A 72 -22.70 9.71 -2.45
N VAL A 73 -23.84 10.21 -2.88
CA VAL A 73 -25.12 9.62 -2.45
C VAL A 73 -25.07 8.14 -2.87
N PRO A 74 -25.23 7.17 -1.93
CA PRO A 74 -25.26 5.78 -2.30
C PRO A 74 -26.18 5.57 -3.48
N SER A 75 -25.62 5.30 -4.65
CA SER A 75 -26.38 5.16 -5.89
C SER A 75 -26.09 3.80 -6.51
N GLN A 76 -27.01 3.34 -7.32
CA GLN A 76 -26.83 2.13 -8.11
C GLN A 76 -26.17 2.42 -9.47
N ASP A 77 -25.72 3.64 -9.70
CA ASP A 77 -25.08 4.06 -10.94
C ASP A 77 -23.83 3.22 -11.24
N GLY A 78 -23.74 2.81 -12.47
CA GLY A 78 -22.67 1.92 -12.94
C GLY A 78 -22.87 0.44 -12.61
N TYR A 79 -24.00 0.04 -12.04
CA TYR A 79 -24.37 -1.36 -11.91
C TYR A 79 -24.91 -1.91 -13.23
N SER A 80 -24.40 -3.07 -13.65
CA SER A 80 -24.89 -3.79 -14.83
C SER A 80 -25.87 -4.89 -14.41
N GLU A 81 -27.16 -4.68 -14.67
CA GLU A 81 -28.19 -5.66 -14.34
C GLU A 81 -28.00 -6.98 -15.11
N SER A 82 -27.54 -6.92 -16.37
CA SER A 82 -27.30 -8.11 -17.20
C SER A 82 -26.09 -8.94 -16.72
N LYS A 83 -25.06 -8.29 -16.18
CA LYS A 83 -23.84 -8.93 -15.68
C LYS A 83 -23.82 -9.14 -14.15
N LYS A 84 -24.82 -8.60 -13.43
CA LYS A 84 -24.94 -8.69 -11.97
C LYS A 84 -23.70 -8.20 -11.22
N VAL A 85 -23.05 -7.16 -11.74
CA VAL A 85 -21.81 -6.59 -11.16
C VAL A 85 -21.70 -5.11 -11.57
N ASN A 86 -20.93 -4.33 -10.84
CA ASN A 86 -20.61 -2.96 -11.24
C ASN A 86 -19.74 -2.95 -12.48
N SER A 87 -20.19 -2.22 -13.50
CA SER A 87 -19.40 -1.97 -14.70
C SER A 87 -18.10 -1.26 -14.35
N PRO A 88 -16.99 -1.62 -14.99
CA PRO A 88 -15.74 -0.90 -14.85
C PRO A 88 -15.92 0.58 -15.18
N LYS A 89 -15.35 1.46 -14.35
CA LYS A 89 -15.34 2.90 -14.63
C LYS A 89 -14.10 3.23 -15.45
N VAL A 90 -14.31 3.71 -16.66
CA VAL A 90 -13.24 4.09 -17.59
C VAL A 90 -13.14 5.61 -17.67
N THR A 91 -11.95 6.13 -17.79
CA THR A 91 -11.68 7.55 -18.07
C THR A 91 -10.81 7.69 -19.31
N ARG A 92 -10.75 8.90 -19.87
CA ARG A 92 -9.85 9.19 -21.01
C ARG A 92 -8.42 8.75 -20.68
N GLY A 93 -7.76 8.11 -21.64
CA GLY A 93 -6.44 7.52 -21.48
C GLY A 93 -6.45 6.02 -21.17
N MET A 94 -7.58 5.49 -20.71
CA MET A 94 -7.79 4.06 -20.58
C MET A 94 -8.34 3.45 -21.87
N ILE A 95 -7.82 2.30 -22.25
CA ILE A 95 -8.20 1.55 -23.45
C ILE A 95 -8.69 0.17 -22.97
N PRO A 96 -10.00 -0.11 -23.04
CA PRO A 96 -10.53 -1.43 -22.74
C PRO A 96 -9.93 -2.50 -23.67
N VAL A 97 -9.50 -3.61 -23.09
CA VAL A 97 -8.95 -4.74 -23.84
C VAL A 97 -9.51 -6.06 -23.34
N LYS A 98 -9.78 -6.98 -24.29
CA LYS A 98 -10.21 -8.35 -24.01
C LYS A 98 -9.23 -9.35 -24.60
N TRP A 99 -9.17 -10.54 -24.01
CA TRP A 99 -8.30 -11.62 -24.48
C TRP A 99 -9.06 -12.52 -25.44
N VAL A 100 -8.64 -12.56 -26.70
CA VAL A 100 -9.27 -13.35 -27.76
C VAL A 100 -8.19 -14.02 -28.62
N SER A 101 -8.32 -15.31 -28.85
CA SER A 101 -7.40 -16.07 -29.71
C SER A 101 -5.92 -15.83 -29.41
N ASN A 102 -5.57 -15.86 -28.13
CA ASN A 102 -4.21 -15.63 -27.60
C ASN A 102 -3.63 -14.23 -27.86
N ASN A 103 -4.49 -13.24 -28.00
CA ASN A 103 -4.08 -11.85 -28.17
C ASN A 103 -4.96 -10.92 -27.33
N TRP A 104 -4.38 -9.81 -26.88
CA TRP A 104 -5.15 -8.68 -26.42
C TRP A 104 -5.77 -7.97 -27.61
N VAL A 105 -7.05 -7.65 -27.53
CA VAL A 105 -7.81 -6.96 -28.57
C VAL A 105 -8.53 -5.77 -27.95
N VAL A 106 -8.39 -4.61 -28.54
CA VAL A 106 -9.10 -3.39 -28.11
C VAL A 106 -10.60 -3.62 -28.27
N CYS A 107 -11.37 -3.32 -27.23
CA CYS A 107 -12.82 -3.41 -27.24
C CYS A 107 -13.46 -2.08 -26.77
N SER A 108 -14.77 -1.97 -26.91
CA SER A 108 -15.52 -0.86 -26.32
C SER A 108 -15.95 -1.18 -24.89
N GLU A 109 -16.36 -0.16 -24.13
CA GLU A 109 -16.94 -0.32 -22.79
C GLU A 109 -18.26 -1.12 -22.82
N ASP A 110 -18.98 -1.07 -23.93
CA ASP A 110 -20.24 -1.79 -24.16
C ASP A 110 -20.06 -3.22 -24.69
N ASP A 111 -18.83 -3.65 -24.93
CA ASP A 111 -18.54 -4.99 -25.44
C ASP A 111 -18.99 -6.07 -24.45
N THR A 112 -19.91 -6.91 -24.88
CA THR A 112 -20.49 -7.96 -24.01
C THR A 112 -19.48 -9.03 -23.59
N GLU A 113 -18.38 -9.18 -24.35
CA GLU A 113 -17.31 -10.14 -24.10
C GLU A 113 -16.12 -9.51 -23.35
N TRP A 114 -16.16 -8.22 -23.02
CA TRP A 114 -15.05 -7.57 -22.34
C TRP A 114 -14.75 -8.21 -20.98
N TYR A 115 -15.79 -8.53 -20.19
CA TYR A 115 -15.65 -9.18 -18.91
C TYR A 115 -16.86 -10.05 -18.55
N ASN A 116 -16.61 -11.10 -17.78
CA ASN A 116 -17.62 -11.96 -17.15
C ASN A 116 -17.05 -12.58 -15.88
N TYR A 117 -17.38 -12.01 -14.74
CA TYR A 117 -16.86 -12.49 -13.44
C TYR A 117 -17.31 -13.92 -13.15
N GLY A 118 -18.52 -14.33 -13.54
CA GLY A 118 -19.00 -15.71 -13.40
C GLY A 118 -18.15 -16.74 -14.16
N SER A 119 -17.49 -16.32 -15.23
CA SER A 119 -16.52 -17.13 -15.99
C SER A 119 -15.07 -16.83 -15.61
N LYS A 120 -14.83 -16.13 -14.51
CA LYS A 120 -13.50 -15.69 -14.03
C LYS A 120 -12.75 -14.78 -15.04
N GLN A 121 -13.48 -14.13 -15.93
CA GLN A 121 -12.94 -13.18 -16.89
C GLN A 121 -13.08 -11.77 -16.32
N TRP A 122 -12.02 -11.28 -15.68
CA TRP A 122 -12.02 -9.94 -15.09
C TRP A 122 -11.77 -8.87 -16.15
N ALA A 123 -12.33 -7.68 -15.97
CA ALA A 123 -12.17 -6.59 -16.91
C ALA A 123 -10.75 -6.02 -16.86
N ASN A 124 -10.16 -5.83 -18.04
CA ASN A 124 -8.83 -5.29 -18.22
C ASN A 124 -8.86 -4.00 -19.05
N VAL A 125 -7.99 -3.07 -18.70
CA VAL A 125 -7.63 -1.92 -19.52
C VAL A 125 -6.12 -1.83 -19.66
N MET A 126 -5.65 -1.17 -20.72
CA MET A 126 -4.30 -0.64 -20.79
C MET A 126 -4.36 0.89 -20.81
N LEU A 127 -3.31 1.55 -20.31
CA LEU A 127 -3.18 3.00 -20.39
C LEU A 127 -2.52 3.43 -21.71
N SER A 128 -2.66 4.71 -22.05
CA SER A 128 -2.12 5.29 -23.29
C SER A 128 -0.60 5.56 -23.25
N ASP A 129 0.15 4.84 -22.41
CA ASP A 129 1.61 4.94 -22.27
C ASP A 129 2.40 3.94 -23.13
N GLY A 130 1.68 3.03 -23.81
CA GLY A 130 2.22 2.13 -24.83
C GLY A 130 2.20 2.75 -26.23
N THR A 131 2.24 1.89 -27.24
CA THR A 131 2.18 2.29 -28.65
C THR A 131 0.85 2.95 -29.00
N TYR A 132 -0.25 2.43 -28.48
CA TYR A 132 -1.59 2.90 -28.79
C TYR A 132 -2.04 4.01 -27.84
N LYS A 133 -2.84 4.93 -28.38
CA LYS A 133 -3.44 6.04 -27.62
C LYS A 133 -4.95 5.92 -27.67
N ALA A 134 -5.63 6.16 -26.55
CA ALA A 134 -7.07 6.02 -26.41
C ALA A 134 -7.86 6.82 -27.47
N ASP A 135 -7.35 8.01 -27.83
CA ASP A 135 -8.03 8.90 -28.81
C ASP A 135 -7.93 8.41 -30.26
N THR A 136 -7.05 7.46 -30.59
CA THR A 136 -6.71 7.08 -31.97
C THR A 136 -6.81 5.59 -32.23
N VAL A 137 -6.74 4.76 -31.20
CA VAL A 137 -6.83 3.31 -31.34
C VAL A 137 -8.24 2.90 -31.80
N LYS A 138 -8.32 1.84 -32.58
CA LYS A 138 -9.61 1.33 -33.10
C LYS A 138 -10.04 0.08 -32.33
N VAL A 139 -11.33 -0.03 -32.08
CA VAL A 139 -11.95 -1.28 -31.62
C VAL A 139 -11.64 -2.40 -32.61
N GLY A 140 -11.29 -3.57 -32.10
CA GLY A 140 -10.83 -4.71 -32.90
C GLY A 140 -9.33 -4.72 -33.20
N GLN A 141 -8.59 -3.66 -32.81
CA GLN A 141 -7.14 -3.63 -32.95
C GLN A 141 -6.50 -4.71 -32.07
N VAL A 142 -5.71 -5.59 -32.67
CA VAL A 142 -4.85 -6.54 -31.96
C VAL A 142 -3.66 -5.78 -31.37
N VAL A 143 -3.36 -6.06 -30.11
CA VAL A 143 -2.26 -5.43 -29.37
C VAL A 143 -1.21 -6.48 -29.06
N GLU A 144 -0.08 -6.39 -29.70
CA GLU A 144 1.08 -7.25 -29.41
C GLU A 144 1.69 -6.88 -28.04
N GLU A 145 2.32 -7.84 -27.36
CA GLU A 145 2.89 -7.61 -26.03
C GLU A 145 3.86 -6.42 -25.97
N LYS A 146 4.69 -6.23 -26.99
CA LYS A 146 5.63 -5.10 -27.10
C LYS A 146 4.94 -3.71 -27.18
N ASP A 147 3.67 -3.69 -27.58
CA ASP A 147 2.87 -2.48 -27.83
C ASP A 147 1.93 -2.15 -26.66
N LEU A 148 1.91 -3.00 -25.63
CA LEU A 148 1.06 -2.81 -24.46
C LEU A 148 1.39 -1.51 -23.74
N GLY A 149 0.36 -0.79 -23.30
CA GLY A 149 0.44 0.19 -22.23
C GLY A 149 0.30 -0.49 -20.85
N SER A 150 0.53 0.28 -19.80
CA SER A 150 0.37 -0.19 -18.42
C SER A 150 -1.02 -0.78 -18.20
N MET A 151 -1.07 -2.02 -17.72
CA MET A 151 -2.30 -2.80 -17.61
C MET A 151 -2.89 -2.73 -16.20
N TYR A 152 -4.22 -2.61 -16.15
CA TYR A 152 -4.99 -2.60 -14.91
C TYR A 152 -6.20 -3.52 -15.00
N VAL A 153 -6.60 -4.06 -13.84
CA VAL A 153 -7.73 -4.98 -13.69
C VAL A 153 -8.76 -4.38 -12.74
N TRP A 154 -10.03 -4.42 -13.11
CA TRP A 154 -11.13 -3.88 -12.30
C TRP A 154 -11.52 -4.83 -11.18
N ILE A 155 -11.60 -4.30 -9.97
CA ILE A 155 -12.12 -4.99 -8.78
C ILE A 155 -13.46 -4.33 -8.43
N PRO A 156 -14.59 -4.97 -8.74
CA PRO A 156 -15.91 -4.43 -8.44
C PRO A 156 -16.23 -4.55 -6.95
N ARG A 157 -17.00 -3.60 -6.42
CA ARG A 157 -17.44 -3.58 -5.01
C ARG A 157 -18.25 -4.83 -4.65
N TYR A 158 -17.95 -5.40 -3.49
CA TYR A 158 -18.66 -6.57 -2.98
C TYR A 158 -18.75 -6.61 -1.44
N ALA A 159 -19.69 -7.42 -0.93
CA ALA A 159 -19.72 -7.92 0.43
C ALA A 159 -19.13 -9.34 0.46
N TYR A 160 -18.54 -9.72 1.60
CA TYR A 160 -17.92 -11.03 1.75
C TYR A 160 -18.29 -11.71 3.08
N GLN A 161 -18.28 -13.04 3.08
CA GLN A 161 -18.38 -13.89 4.26
C GLN A 161 -17.35 -15.00 4.17
N ILE A 162 -16.70 -15.32 5.28
CA ILE A 162 -15.80 -16.48 5.38
C ILE A 162 -16.66 -17.70 5.67
N ALA A 163 -16.89 -18.53 4.68
CA ALA A 163 -17.75 -19.71 4.80
C ALA A 163 -16.99 -20.98 5.22
N GLY A 164 -15.68 -20.90 5.35
CA GLY A 164 -14.78 -22.00 5.70
C GLY A 164 -13.38 -21.77 5.18
N GLU A 165 -12.49 -22.73 5.39
CA GLU A 165 -11.14 -22.67 4.86
C GLU A 165 -11.16 -22.58 3.33
N LYS A 166 -10.40 -21.66 2.76
CA LYS A 166 -10.33 -21.38 1.31
C LYS A 166 -11.69 -21.12 0.66
N ASN A 167 -12.64 -20.62 1.42
CA ASN A 167 -14.02 -20.46 0.98
C ASN A 167 -14.55 -19.09 1.38
N ILE A 168 -14.39 -18.13 0.50
CA ILE A 168 -14.95 -16.78 0.63
C ILE A 168 -16.20 -16.67 -0.24
N LYS A 169 -17.36 -16.48 0.39
CA LYS A 169 -18.57 -16.10 -0.33
C LYS A 169 -18.52 -14.63 -0.65
N VAL A 170 -18.66 -14.27 -1.92
CA VAL A 170 -18.70 -12.91 -2.40
C VAL A 170 -20.07 -12.61 -3.00
N THR A 171 -20.67 -11.49 -2.60
CA THR A 171 -21.88 -10.94 -3.20
C THR A 171 -21.56 -9.56 -3.75
N PHE A 172 -21.64 -9.35 -5.06
CA PHE A 172 -21.43 -8.03 -5.65
C PHE A 172 -22.50 -7.05 -5.20
N LEU A 173 -22.12 -5.77 -5.08
CA LEU A 173 -22.99 -4.70 -4.61
C LEU A 173 -23.34 -3.76 -5.78
N LYS A 174 -24.47 -3.08 -5.68
CA LYS A 174 -24.97 -2.18 -6.71
C LYS A 174 -24.42 -0.77 -6.54
N GLY A 175 -23.66 -0.30 -7.51
CA GLY A 175 -23.01 1.01 -7.49
C GLY A 175 -22.07 1.16 -6.30
N ASN A 176 -22.16 2.29 -5.61
CA ASN A 176 -21.47 2.56 -4.34
C ASN A 176 -22.36 2.30 -3.11
N SER A 177 -23.55 1.70 -3.31
CA SER A 177 -24.46 1.34 -2.23
C SER A 177 -23.99 0.10 -1.47
N ASN A 178 -24.68 -0.22 -0.37
CA ASN A 178 -24.49 -1.46 0.37
C ASN A 178 -25.53 -2.53 0.01
N GLU A 179 -26.32 -2.32 -1.06
CA GLU A 179 -27.31 -3.28 -1.53
C GLU A 179 -26.64 -4.30 -2.45
N GLY A 180 -26.79 -5.58 -2.15
CA GLY A 180 -26.30 -6.67 -2.96
C GLY A 180 -27.14 -6.92 -4.20
N VAL A 181 -26.56 -7.63 -5.16
CA VAL A 181 -27.26 -8.12 -6.37
C VAL A 181 -28.40 -9.09 -6.02
N ASP A 182 -28.39 -9.64 -4.83
CA ASP A 182 -29.41 -10.49 -4.21
C ASP A 182 -30.53 -9.70 -3.51
N GLY A 183 -30.45 -8.35 -3.50
CA GLY A 183 -31.39 -7.45 -2.84
C GLY A 183 -31.19 -7.31 -1.32
N VAL A 184 -30.16 -7.93 -0.75
CA VAL A 184 -29.82 -7.84 0.67
C VAL A 184 -29.00 -6.58 0.92
N LYS A 185 -29.27 -5.87 2.02
CA LYS A 185 -28.45 -4.75 2.48
C LYS A 185 -27.39 -5.23 3.46
N TYR A 186 -26.14 -5.07 3.12
CA TYR A 186 -24.99 -5.49 3.91
C TYR A 186 -24.49 -4.39 4.84
N THR A 187 -23.96 -4.76 6.00
CA THR A 187 -23.35 -3.84 6.96
C THR A 187 -21.91 -3.49 6.58
N THR A 188 -21.47 -2.30 7.00
CA THR A 188 -20.05 -1.87 6.97
C THR A 188 -19.38 -2.01 8.34
N ASP A 189 -20.10 -2.54 9.33
CA ASP A 189 -19.59 -2.68 10.70
C ASP A 189 -18.48 -3.74 10.76
N GLN A 190 -17.25 -3.30 10.96
CA GLN A 190 -16.07 -4.14 11.05
C GLN A 190 -16.00 -5.00 12.32
N SER A 191 -16.85 -4.75 13.33
CA SER A 191 -16.96 -5.59 14.52
C SER A 191 -17.73 -6.90 14.27
N THR A 192 -18.44 -6.98 13.13
CA THR A 192 -19.25 -8.14 12.76
C THR A 192 -18.39 -9.40 12.58
N ASP A 193 -18.87 -10.53 13.10
CA ASP A 193 -18.25 -11.85 12.88
C ASP A 193 -18.48 -12.30 11.43
N THR A 194 -17.46 -12.17 10.61
CA THR A 194 -17.51 -12.47 9.17
C THR A 194 -17.65 -13.95 8.85
N THR A 195 -17.49 -14.84 9.82
CA THR A 195 -17.79 -16.26 9.65
C THR A 195 -19.28 -16.55 9.65
N LYS A 196 -20.09 -15.67 10.25
CA LYS A 196 -21.55 -15.82 10.37
C LYS A 196 -22.33 -14.87 9.46
N THR A 197 -21.82 -13.67 9.26
CA THR A 197 -22.55 -12.59 8.57
C THR A 197 -21.62 -11.90 7.57
N ALA A 198 -22.11 -11.73 6.35
CA ALA A 198 -21.36 -10.98 5.33
C ALA A 198 -21.34 -9.48 5.65
N ILE A 199 -20.21 -8.84 5.38
CA ILE A 199 -20.02 -7.40 5.50
C ILE A 199 -19.49 -6.82 4.19
N VAL A 200 -19.70 -5.53 3.95
CA VAL A 200 -19.06 -4.81 2.84
C VAL A 200 -17.56 -4.81 3.05
N HIS A 201 -16.80 -5.17 2.02
CA HIS A 201 -15.35 -5.22 2.14
C HIS A 201 -14.75 -3.82 2.33
N PRO A 202 -13.89 -3.59 3.34
CA PRO A 202 -13.36 -2.26 3.67
C PRO A 202 -12.45 -1.65 2.59
N GLY A 203 -11.86 -2.48 1.71
CA GLY A 203 -11.05 -2.01 0.58
C GLY A 203 -11.78 -1.10 -0.41
N PHE A 204 -13.11 -1.04 -0.36
CA PHE A 204 -13.92 -0.13 -1.19
C PHE A 204 -14.26 1.18 -0.48
N ASN A 205 -13.56 1.51 0.60
CA ASN A 205 -13.69 2.78 1.31
C ASN A 205 -12.40 3.59 1.17
N LEU A 206 -12.48 4.72 0.48
CA LEU A 206 -11.36 5.65 0.29
C LEU A 206 -11.64 6.92 1.10
N GLY A 207 -11.14 6.97 2.34
CA GLY A 207 -11.31 8.14 3.22
C GLY A 207 -12.77 8.52 3.51
N GLY A 208 -13.66 7.53 3.65
CA GLY A 208 -15.09 7.73 3.85
C GLY A 208 -15.92 7.66 2.55
N THR A 209 -15.29 7.86 1.39
CA THR A 209 -15.94 7.72 0.08
C THR A 209 -16.10 6.25 -0.28
N GLN A 210 -17.34 5.82 -0.57
CA GLN A 210 -17.64 4.47 -0.99
C GLN A 210 -17.40 4.32 -2.50
N LEU A 211 -16.48 3.43 -2.87
CA LEU A 211 -16.15 3.16 -4.26
C LEU A 211 -17.06 2.06 -4.83
N ARG A 212 -17.48 2.20 -6.09
CA ARG A 212 -18.15 1.11 -6.81
C ARG A 212 -17.18 0.03 -7.29
N GLY A 213 -15.89 0.27 -7.15
CA GLY A 213 -14.75 -0.57 -7.49
C GLY A 213 -13.50 0.27 -7.67
N PHE A 214 -12.38 -0.37 -7.94
CA PHE A 214 -11.11 0.29 -8.23
C PHE A 214 -10.30 -0.53 -9.26
N TRP A 215 -9.36 0.13 -9.92
CA TRP A 215 -8.42 -0.50 -10.83
C TRP A 215 -7.13 -0.84 -10.08
N THR A 216 -6.72 -2.09 -10.10
CA THR A 216 -5.44 -2.52 -9.55
C THR A 216 -4.46 -2.82 -10.68
N ALA A 217 -3.19 -2.43 -10.53
CA ALA A 217 -2.14 -2.78 -11.46
C ALA A 217 -2.08 -4.31 -11.66
N LYS A 218 -2.08 -4.75 -12.92
CA LYS A 218 -2.15 -6.18 -13.29
C LYS A 218 -0.89 -6.94 -12.88
N PHE A 219 0.25 -6.27 -12.94
CA PHE A 219 1.59 -6.77 -12.62
C PHE A 219 2.25 -5.88 -11.58
N GLU A 220 3.27 -6.39 -10.90
CA GLU A 220 4.17 -5.56 -10.10
C GLU A 220 4.69 -4.36 -10.91
N ALA A 221 5.04 -3.30 -10.22
CA ALA A 221 5.62 -2.13 -10.86
C ALA A 221 6.94 -2.47 -11.54
N SER A 222 7.13 -1.92 -12.72
CA SER A 222 8.39 -1.90 -13.46
C SER A 222 8.68 -0.47 -13.93
N GLY A 223 9.88 -0.20 -14.38
CA GLY A 223 10.24 1.11 -14.91
C GLY A 223 11.60 1.10 -15.57
N THR A 224 11.85 2.14 -16.37
CA THR A 224 13.17 2.38 -16.96
C THR A 224 13.60 3.82 -16.69
N ASN A 225 14.90 4.02 -16.48
CA ASN A 225 15.49 5.34 -16.37
C ASN A 225 15.73 5.97 -17.75
N LYS A 226 16.24 7.20 -17.80
CA LYS A 226 16.54 7.94 -19.05
C LYS A 226 17.47 7.21 -20.01
N ASP A 227 18.30 6.28 -19.51
CA ASP A 227 19.26 5.51 -20.31
C ASP A 227 18.63 4.17 -20.81
N GLY A 228 17.32 3.98 -20.62
CA GLY A 228 16.59 2.77 -21.01
C GLY A 228 16.89 1.56 -20.14
N LYS A 229 17.55 1.75 -18.99
CA LYS A 229 17.90 0.67 -18.07
C LYS A 229 16.76 0.42 -17.09
N ALA A 230 16.45 -0.86 -16.85
CA ALA A 230 15.46 -1.24 -15.86
C ALA A 230 15.89 -0.77 -14.46
N VAL A 231 14.96 -0.11 -13.74
CA VAL A 231 15.22 0.34 -12.37
C VAL A 231 14.92 -0.78 -11.37
N GLY A 232 15.64 -0.77 -10.25
CA GLY A 232 15.47 -1.77 -9.22
C GLY A 232 16.00 -3.17 -9.58
N ASN A 233 16.87 -3.27 -10.57
CA ASN A 233 17.56 -4.51 -10.94
C ASN A 233 18.68 -4.79 -9.93
N ALA A 234 18.31 -5.27 -8.75
CA ALA A 234 19.27 -5.73 -7.76
C ALA A 234 19.32 -7.25 -7.78
N SER A 235 20.43 -7.83 -8.19
CA SER A 235 20.67 -9.24 -7.88
C SER A 235 20.93 -9.40 -6.39
N SER A 236 20.43 -10.47 -5.82
CA SER A 236 20.37 -10.69 -4.38
C SER A 236 21.73 -10.89 -3.69
N SER A 237 22.75 -11.26 -4.40
CA SER A 237 23.98 -11.75 -3.75
C SER A 237 25.28 -11.18 -4.29
N SER A 238 25.28 -10.53 -5.43
CA SER A 238 26.53 -10.16 -6.13
C SER A 238 26.76 -8.66 -6.31
N GLY A 239 25.89 -7.79 -5.75
CA GLY A 239 26.06 -6.36 -5.89
C GLY A 239 25.97 -5.88 -7.34
N SER A 240 25.22 -6.59 -8.19
CA SER A 240 25.03 -6.15 -9.57
C SER A 240 24.33 -4.81 -9.61
N GLU A 241 24.70 -4.03 -10.59
CA GLU A 241 24.32 -2.65 -10.78
C GLU A 241 22.80 -2.45 -10.68
N GLN A 242 22.39 -1.78 -9.61
CA GLN A 242 21.05 -1.23 -9.51
C GLN A 242 21.02 0.06 -10.29
N TYR A 243 20.14 0.14 -11.25
CA TYR A 243 19.94 1.40 -11.94
C TYR A 243 18.99 2.26 -11.12
N ALA A 244 19.51 3.40 -10.64
CA ALA A 244 18.71 4.34 -9.89
C ALA A 244 17.58 4.92 -10.77
N PRO A 245 16.39 5.11 -10.23
CA PRO A 245 15.36 5.89 -10.89
C PRO A 245 15.82 7.34 -11.02
N ASP A 246 15.35 8.02 -12.03
CA ASP A 246 15.54 9.46 -12.23
C ASP A 246 14.18 10.18 -12.36
N SER A 247 14.21 11.48 -12.63
CA SER A 247 12.98 12.29 -12.75
C SER A 247 12.08 11.88 -13.93
N THR A 248 12.58 11.10 -14.88
CA THR A 248 11.82 10.60 -16.03
C THR A 248 11.25 9.20 -15.80
N THR A 249 11.67 8.54 -14.73
CA THR A 249 11.25 7.18 -14.41
C THR A 249 9.80 7.16 -13.92
N ILE A 250 8.95 6.45 -14.66
CA ILE A 250 7.52 6.28 -14.36
C ILE A 250 7.27 4.81 -14.02
N ALA A 251 6.47 4.56 -12.97
CA ALA A 251 6.03 3.22 -12.63
C ALA A 251 5.02 2.72 -13.67
N LYS A 252 5.25 1.53 -14.21
CA LYS A 252 4.42 0.87 -15.22
C LYS A 252 4.01 -0.50 -14.73
N SER A 253 2.84 -0.98 -15.18
CA SER A 253 2.36 -2.34 -14.96
C SER A 253 2.38 -3.09 -16.29
N LEU A 254 3.47 -3.78 -16.57
CA LEU A 254 3.72 -4.48 -17.83
C LEU A 254 4.22 -5.90 -17.58
N PRO A 255 3.84 -6.87 -18.41
CA PRO A 255 4.37 -8.24 -18.30
C PRO A 255 5.83 -8.32 -18.74
N ASN A 256 6.53 -9.33 -18.26
CA ASN A 256 7.88 -9.69 -18.68
C ASN A 256 8.89 -8.55 -18.56
N LYS A 257 8.74 -7.71 -17.56
CA LYS A 257 9.66 -6.65 -17.19
C LYS A 257 10.30 -6.97 -15.85
N ILE A 258 11.51 -6.50 -15.65
CA ILE A 258 12.15 -6.58 -14.35
C ILE A 258 11.33 -5.77 -13.34
N SER A 259 10.92 -6.41 -12.24
CA SER A 259 10.17 -5.75 -11.17
C SER A 259 10.99 -4.62 -10.56
N TRP A 260 10.37 -3.45 -10.36
CA TRP A 260 10.99 -2.31 -9.69
C TRP A 260 11.12 -2.59 -8.20
N ARG A 261 12.33 -2.95 -7.80
CA ARG A 261 12.67 -3.29 -6.41
C ARG A 261 13.67 -2.30 -5.83
N HIS A 262 14.04 -2.50 -4.57
CA HIS A 262 14.98 -1.64 -3.85
C HIS A 262 14.46 -0.20 -3.71
N VAL A 263 13.23 -0.07 -3.34
CA VAL A 263 12.51 1.19 -3.18
C VAL A 263 11.99 1.31 -1.75
N SER A 264 12.05 2.50 -1.13
CA SER A 264 11.43 2.74 0.18
C SER A 264 9.90 2.76 0.04
N ILE A 265 9.19 2.57 1.15
CA ILE A 265 7.72 2.60 1.09
C ILE A 265 7.17 3.97 0.71
N GLY A 266 7.78 5.06 1.19
CA GLY A 266 7.37 6.41 0.81
C GLY A 266 7.65 6.72 -0.66
N GLU A 267 8.75 6.22 -1.22
CA GLU A 267 9.01 6.34 -2.64
C GLU A 267 8.04 5.47 -3.45
N SER A 268 7.69 4.27 -2.99
CA SER A 268 6.67 3.43 -3.63
C SER A 268 5.32 4.14 -3.72
N GLU A 269 4.91 4.81 -2.63
CA GLU A 269 3.70 5.64 -2.61
C GLU A 269 3.80 6.80 -3.60
N LYS A 270 4.91 7.55 -3.56
CA LYS A 270 5.14 8.69 -4.48
C LYS A 270 5.04 8.26 -5.94
N ARG A 271 5.70 7.16 -6.32
CA ARG A 271 5.69 6.63 -7.69
C ARG A 271 4.30 6.12 -8.12
N SER A 272 3.56 5.57 -7.17
CA SER A 272 2.16 5.18 -7.40
C SER A 272 1.26 6.40 -7.61
N MET A 273 1.40 7.44 -6.79
CA MET A 273 0.66 8.70 -6.95
C MET A 273 1.01 9.44 -8.26
N ASP A 274 2.26 9.36 -8.70
CA ASP A 274 2.71 10.03 -9.92
C ASP A 274 1.95 9.60 -11.17
N ILE A 275 1.38 8.42 -11.20
CA ILE A 275 0.59 7.90 -12.34
C ILE A 275 -0.57 8.85 -12.65
N ALA A 276 -1.32 9.33 -11.66
CA ALA A 276 -2.44 10.24 -11.85
C ALA A 276 -2.11 11.72 -11.56
N THR A 277 -0.86 12.04 -11.23
CA THR A 277 -0.40 13.41 -10.98
C THR A 277 0.69 13.83 -11.97
N THR A 278 1.97 13.69 -11.61
CA THR A 278 3.10 14.16 -12.40
C THR A 278 3.20 13.47 -13.77
N ALA A 279 2.94 12.18 -13.83
CA ALA A 279 2.98 11.39 -15.06
C ALA A 279 1.62 11.31 -15.78
N LYS A 280 0.60 11.97 -15.29
CA LYS A 280 -0.79 11.90 -15.78
C LYS A 280 -0.90 12.07 -17.30
N SER A 281 -0.20 13.06 -17.86
CA SER A 281 -0.17 13.31 -19.31
C SER A 281 0.49 12.18 -20.09
N SER A 282 1.51 11.53 -19.54
CA SER A 282 2.22 10.40 -20.18
C SER A 282 1.29 9.18 -20.31
N PHE A 283 0.37 9.01 -19.38
CA PHE A 283 -0.66 7.97 -19.42
C PHE A 283 -1.93 8.40 -20.16
N GLY A 284 -2.03 9.65 -20.60
CA GLY A 284 -3.21 10.20 -21.27
C GLY A 284 -4.44 10.36 -20.36
N LEU A 285 -4.26 10.23 -19.04
CA LEU A 285 -5.35 10.34 -18.07
C LEU A 285 -5.83 11.79 -17.94
N THR A 286 -7.13 12.01 -17.80
CA THR A 286 -7.72 13.33 -17.53
C THR A 286 -8.24 13.43 -16.10
N ASN A 287 -8.77 12.35 -15.55
CA ASN A 287 -9.35 12.26 -14.23
C ASN A 287 -8.76 11.07 -13.46
N GLY A 288 -9.02 11.04 -12.17
CA GLY A 288 -8.64 9.97 -11.28
C GLY A 288 -7.50 10.31 -10.34
N THR A 289 -7.35 9.47 -9.34
CA THR A 289 -6.26 9.46 -8.36
C THR A 289 -5.58 8.11 -8.38
N SER A 290 -4.32 8.07 -8.01
CA SER A 290 -3.58 6.82 -7.87
C SER A 290 -2.77 6.83 -6.57
N HIS A 291 -2.55 5.66 -6.01
CA HIS A 291 -1.81 5.46 -4.78
C HIS A 291 -1.22 4.05 -4.72
N LEU A 292 -0.32 3.82 -3.78
CA LEU A 292 0.17 2.48 -3.46
C LEU A 292 -1.01 1.64 -2.95
N ILE A 293 -1.16 0.42 -3.43
CA ILE A 293 -2.25 -0.46 -3.00
C ILE A 293 -2.34 -0.52 -1.47
N LYS A 294 -3.50 -0.22 -0.89
CA LYS A 294 -3.72 -0.32 0.55
C LYS A 294 -3.75 -1.79 0.98
N ASN A 295 -3.47 -2.04 2.26
CA ASN A 295 -3.57 -3.40 2.78
C ASN A 295 -5.00 -3.98 2.66
N SER A 296 -6.03 -3.15 2.85
CA SER A 296 -7.44 -3.53 2.64
C SER A 296 -7.79 -3.75 1.17
N GLU A 297 -7.22 -3.01 0.24
CA GLU A 297 -7.42 -3.22 -1.20
C GLU A 297 -6.74 -4.51 -1.68
N TRP A 298 -5.53 -4.81 -1.15
CA TRP A 298 -4.91 -6.12 -1.34
C TRP A 298 -5.83 -7.24 -0.86
N GLY A 299 -6.40 -7.10 0.34
CA GLY A 299 -7.37 -8.04 0.90
C GLY A 299 -8.60 -8.23 0.00
N ALA A 300 -9.08 -7.15 -0.65
CA ALA A 300 -10.19 -7.24 -1.60
C ALA A 300 -9.84 -8.09 -2.83
N VAL A 301 -8.63 -7.96 -3.37
CA VAL A 301 -8.16 -8.83 -4.46
C VAL A 301 -8.01 -10.27 -3.97
N ALA A 302 -7.39 -10.47 -2.80
CA ALA A 302 -7.18 -11.79 -2.22
C ALA A 302 -8.50 -12.55 -2.02
N TYR A 303 -9.51 -11.92 -1.41
CA TYR A 303 -10.80 -12.58 -1.19
C TYR A 303 -11.58 -12.86 -2.46
N LEU A 304 -11.49 -11.98 -3.45
CA LEU A 304 -12.07 -12.27 -4.76
C LEU A 304 -11.37 -13.46 -5.43
N CYS A 305 -10.05 -13.62 -5.23
CA CYS A 305 -9.30 -14.79 -5.71
C CYS A 305 -9.75 -16.09 -5.02
N TYR A 306 -10.10 -16.05 -3.71
CA TYR A 306 -10.59 -17.19 -2.94
C TYR A 306 -12.12 -17.40 -3.01
N SER A 307 -12.78 -16.77 -3.97
CA SER A 307 -14.21 -16.93 -4.23
C SER A 307 -14.48 -17.68 -5.53
N ASP A 308 -15.75 -17.92 -5.82
CA ASP A 308 -16.18 -18.52 -7.11
C ASP A 308 -15.73 -17.71 -8.33
N TYR A 309 -15.36 -16.46 -8.14
CA TYR A 309 -14.92 -15.54 -9.19
C TYR A 309 -13.39 -15.56 -9.43
N GLY A 310 -12.63 -16.32 -8.63
CA GLY A 310 -11.17 -16.40 -8.70
C GLY A 310 -10.63 -17.81 -8.99
N SER A 311 -9.32 -17.97 -8.92
CA SER A 311 -8.61 -19.21 -9.24
C SER A 311 -8.84 -20.32 -8.21
N VAL A 312 -9.15 -19.98 -6.97
CA VAL A 312 -9.40 -20.94 -5.88
C VAL A 312 -10.90 -21.21 -5.80
N PRO A 313 -11.41 -22.37 -6.28
CA PRO A 313 -12.83 -22.64 -6.29
C PRO A 313 -13.37 -22.98 -4.89
N MET A 314 -14.48 -22.38 -4.52
CA MET A 314 -15.21 -22.65 -3.28
C MET A 314 -15.55 -24.12 -3.05
N THR A 315 -15.90 -24.84 -4.12
CA THR A 315 -16.51 -26.17 -4.02
C THR A 315 -15.57 -27.27 -3.58
N ASN A 316 -14.27 -27.14 -3.77
CA ASN A 316 -13.32 -28.21 -3.49
C ASN A 316 -12.14 -27.81 -2.61
N GLY A 317 -11.89 -26.52 -2.35
CA GLY A 317 -10.75 -26.05 -1.54
C GLY A 317 -9.37 -26.52 -2.04
N THR A 318 -9.30 -27.02 -3.28
CA THR A 318 -8.10 -27.65 -3.85
C THR A 318 -7.36 -26.74 -4.81
N GLY A 319 -7.99 -25.64 -5.24
CA GLY A 319 -7.30 -24.63 -6.03
C GLY A 319 -6.26 -23.92 -5.19
N THR A 320 -5.10 -23.66 -5.77
CA THR A 320 -4.00 -22.93 -5.15
C THR A 320 -3.49 -21.92 -6.15
N LEU A 321 -3.34 -20.67 -5.71
CA LEU A 321 -2.61 -19.70 -6.48
C LEU A 321 -1.12 -20.01 -6.39
N VAL A 322 -0.52 -20.36 -7.52
CA VAL A 322 0.87 -20.79 -7.53
C VAL A 322 1.80 -19.59 -7.58
N SER A 323 2.80 -19.61 -6.72
CA SER A 323 3.76 -18.52 -6.56
C SER A 323 4.62 -18.31 -7.81
N ASN A 324 4.83 -17.05 -8.20
CA ASN A 324 5.90 -16.67 -9.11
C ASN A 324 7.26 -16.90 -8.40
N SER A 325 7.95 -17.95 -8.79
CA SER A 325 9.20 -18.40 -8.14
C SER A 325 10.45 -18.07 -8.97
N HIS A 326 10.38 -17.14 -9.91
CA HIS A 326 11.53 -16.67 -10.67
C HIS A 326 12.46 -15.82 -9.79
N TRP A 327 13.67 -16.30 -9.59
CA TRP A 327 14.69 -15.68 -8.76
C TRP A 327 15.50 -14.62 -9.52
N TYR A 328 16.26 -13.82 -8.82
CA TYR A 328 17.18 -12.77 -9.26
C TYR A 328 16.50 -11.60 -9.99
N ASP A 329 16.15 -11.72 -11.23
CA ASP A 329 15.64 -10.59 -11.99
C ASP A 329 14.16 -10.31 -11.74
N LEU A 330 13.42 -11.27 -11.15
CA LEU A 330 12.00 -11.14 -10.84
C LEU A 330 11.21 -10.49 -11.98
N TYR A 331 11.05 -11.25 -13.05
CA TYR A 331 10.22 -10.80 -14.16
C TYR A 331 8.74 -10.85 -13.81
N THR A 332 8.03 -9.75 -14.08
CA THR A 332 6.60 -9.60 -13.81
C THR A 332 5.76 -10.57 -14.64
N GLY A 333 4.74 -11.18 -14.04
CA GLY A 333 3.79 -12.04 -14.71
C GLY A 333 4.33 -13.41 -15.13
N GLN A 334 5.46 -13.84 -14.58
CA GLN A 334 5.96 -15.19 -14.80
C GLN A 334 5.20 -16.20 -13.96
N GLY A 335 4.98 -17.38 -14.50
CA GLY A 335 4.40 -18.51 -13.77
C GLY A 335 5.39 -19.19 -12.85
N PRO A 336 4.96 -20.26 -12.15
CA PRO A 336 5.82 -20.99 -11.23
C PRO A 336 6.99 -21.66 -11.98
N LYS A 337 8.14 -21.70 -11.30
CA LYS A 337 9.34 -22.34 -11.80
C LYS A 337 9.98 -23.20 -10.73
N SER A 338 10.42 -24.39 -11.09
CA SER A 338 11.15 -25.30 -10.22
C SER A 338 12.63 -24.90 -10.14
N SER A 339 13.28 -25.13 -8.99
CA SER A 339 14.72 -24.94 -8.85
C SER A 339 15.56 -25.88 -9.75
N THR A 340 14.92 -26.91 -10.33
CA THR A 340 15.56 -27.83 -11.27
C THR A 340 15.41 -27.42 -12.74
N ASP A 341 14.61 -26.37 -13.03
CA ASP A 341 14.41 -25.87 -14.38
C ASP A 341 15.67 -25.14 -14.86
N GLU A 342 16.05 -25.41 -16.13
CA GLU A 342 17.14 -24.66 -16.75
C GLU A 342 16.80 -23.16 -16.78
N GLY A 343 17.80 -22.32 -16.47
CA GLY A 343 17.59 -20.88 -16.41
C GLY A 343 16.70 -20.40 -15.26
N TYR A 344 16.67 -21.13 -14.16
CA TYR A 344 15.89 -20.81 -12.96
C TYR A 344 15.96 -19.33 -12.53
N TYR A 345 17.08 -18.68 -12.80
CA TYR A 345 17.34 -17.28 -12.45
C TYR A 345 17.13 -16.28 -13.59
N SER A 346 16.59 -16.70 -14.74
CA SER A 346 16.45 -15.86 -15.91
C SER A 346 15.02 -15.89 -16.44
N TYR A 347 14.69 -14.93 -17.30
CA TYR A 347 13.44 -14.94 -18.06
C TYR A 347 13.26 -16.25 -18.83
N ASP A 348 12.06 -16.80 -18.77
CA ASP A 348 11.68 -18.02 -19.47
C ASP A 348 10.34 -17.82 -20.19
N ALA A 349 10.38 -17.83 -21.52
CA ALA A 349 9.20 -17.61 -22.33
C ALA A 349 8.10 -18.68 -22.13
N SER A 350 8.45 -19.90 -21.67
CA SER A 350 7.47 -20.96 -21.40
C SER A 350 6.64 -20.70 -20.15
N HIS A 351 7.07 -19.77 -19.29
CA HIS A 351 6.39 -19.33 -18.08
C HIS A 351 5.79 -17.93 -18.18
N ASN A 352 5.79 -17.33 -19.38
CA ASN A 352 5.16 -16.04 -19.64
C ASN A 352 3.68 -16.07 -19.22
N TYR A 353 3.18 -14.94 -18.71
CA TYR A 353 1.83 -14.73 -18.18
C TYR A 353 0.70 -15.29 -19.05
N SER A 354 0.89 -15.38 -20.38
CA SER A 354 -0.12 -15.85 -21.34
C SER A 354 -0.01 -17.35 -21.69
N THR A 355 0.98 -18.05 -21.13
CA THR A 355 1.16 -19.49 -21.32
C THR A 355 0.36 -20.31 -20.30
N SER A 356 0.23 -21.62 -20.54
CA SER A 356 -0.41 -22.54 -19.59
C SER A 356 0.27 -22.57 -18.22
N ASN A 357 1.58 -22.35 -18.16
CA ASN A 357 2.32 -22.27 -16.90
C ASN A 357 2.14 -20.88 -16.26
N GLY A 358 2.16 -19.81 -17.07
CA GLY A 358 2.02 -18.44 -16.59
C GLY A 358 0.70 -18.19 -15.86
N VAL A 359 -0.41 -18.65 -16.43
CA VAL A 359 -1.75 -18.45 -15.84
C VAL A 359 -1.95 -19.10 -14.47
N LEU A 360 -1.08 -20.03 -14.07
CA LEU A 360 -1.13 -20.63 -12.73
C LEU A 360 -0.84 -19.61 -11.61
N SER A 361 -0.12 -18.53 -11.91
CA SER A 361 0.13 -17.41 -10.99
C SER A 361 -0.89 -16.26 -11.12
N SER A 362 -1.96 -16.45 -11.89
CA SER A 362 -3.03 -15.47 -12.06
C SER A 362 -4.16 -15.67 -11.04
N THR A 363 -4.66 -14.59 -10.46
CA THR A 363 -5.80 -14.62 -9.52
C THR A 363 -7.09 -15.23 -10.09
N THR A 364 -7.17 -15.42 -11.40
CA THR A 364 -8.32 -16.05 -12.08
C THR A 364 -7.99 -17.42 -12.68
N GLY A 365 -6.72 -17.83 -12.69
CA GLY A 365 -6.27 -19.03 -13.40
C GLY A 365 -6.31 -18.88 -14.92
N ASN A 366 -6.45 -17.67 -15.43
CA ASN A 366 -6.41 -17.32 -16.85
C ASN A 366 -5.74 -15.95 -17.04
N VAL A 367 -5.58 -15.52 -18.29
CA VAL A 367 -4.84 -14.30 -18.63
C VAL A 367 -5.47 -13.01 -18.08
N THR A 368 -6.76 -13.01 -17.74
CA THR A 368 -7.46 -11.76 -17.36
C THR A 368 -7.29 -11.35 -15.90
N GLY A 369 -6.72 -12.22 -15.05
CA GLY A 369 -6.48 -11.91 -13.63
C GLY A 369 -5.26 -11.03 -13.40
N ILE A 370 -4.94 -10.86 -12.13
CA ILE A 370 -3.78 -10.13 -11.60
C ILE A 370 -2.66 -11.14 -11.33
N TYR A 371 -1.44 -10.76 -11.60
CA TYR A 371 -0.24 -11.57 -11.44
C TYR A 371 0.62 -11.04 -10.27
N ASP A 372 1.61 -11.83 -9.88
CA ASP A 372 2.61 -11.48 -8.88
C ASP A 372 2.04 -11.21 -7.47
N MET A 373 0.75 -11.54 -7.24
CA MET A 373 0.14 -11.50 -5.90
C MET A 373 0.64 -12.62 -4.98
N ALA A 374 1.31 -13.61 -5.55
CA ALA A 374 1.94 -14.72 -4.85
C ALA A 374 3.37 -14.90 -5.39
N GLY A 375 4.37 -14.69 -4.55
CA GLY A 375 5.79 -14.69 -4.98
C GLY A 375 6.15 -13.42 -5.74
N GLY A 376 7.14 -13.50 -6.65
CA GLY A 376 7.75 -12.30 -7.21
C GLY A 376 8.55 -11.55 -6.16
N ALA A 377 8.38 -10.24 -6.08
CA ALA A 377 8.92 -9.44 -4.99
C ALA A 377 7.94 -9.38 -3.80
N TRP A 378 8.43 -9.15 -2.59
CA TRP A 378 7.56 -8.70 -1.53
C TRP A 378 6.96 -7.35 -1.91
N GLU A 379 5.66 -7.28 -1.96
CA GLU A 379 5.01 -6.02 -2.29
C GLU A 379 4.73 -5.18 -1.06
N ARG A 380 5.18 -3.94 -1.11
CA ARG A 380 4.81 -2.93 -0.15
C ARG A 380 3.35 -2.56 -0.35
N VAL A 381 2.63 -2.43 0.74
CA VAL A 381 1.25 -1.94 0.74
C VAL A 381 1.15 -0.73 1.66
N ALA A 382 0.24 0.20 1.36
CA ALA A 382 -0.03 1.36 2.20
C ALA A 382 -0.80 0.93 3.46
N GLY A 383 -0.06 0.35 4.40
CA GLY A 383 -0.54 -0.13 5.70
C GLY A 383 0.56 -0.02 6.74
N TYR A 384 0.23 0.49 7.92
CA TYR A 384 1.21 0.71 8.98
C TYR A 384 0.63 0.58 10.39
N LEU A 385 1.50 0.24 11.34
CA LEU A 385 1.20 0.32 12.77
C LEU A 385 1.45 1.76 13.24
N ASP A 386 0.44 2.41 13.77
CA ASP A 386 0.54 3.73 14.39
C ASP A 386 1.17 3.63 15.78
N ASN A 387 2.46 3.33 15.81
CA ASN A 387 3.25 3.09 17.01
C ASN A 387 4.24 4.23 17.34
N GLY A 388 4.22 5.31 16.56
CA GLY A 388 5.10 6.47 16.75
C GLY A 388 6.58 6.19 16.47
N ASN A 389 6.92 5.08 15.78
CA ASN A 389 8.31 4.73 15.51
C ASN A 389 8.95 5.67 14.48
N GLY A 390 10.21 6.08 14.70
CA GLY A 390 10.96 6.96 13.80
C GLY A 390 11.19 6.40 12.38
N ASN A 391 10.99 5.10 12.15
CA ASN A 391 11.02 4.53 10.81
C ASN A 391 9.85 5.01 9.93
N LEU A 392 8.73 5.43 10.54
CA LEU A 392 7.62 6.07 9.82
C LEU A 392 8.12 7.34 9.11
N ASP A 393 8.81 8.22 9.85
CA ASP A 393 9.37 9.45 9.27
C ASP A 393 10.54 9.18 8.32
N THR A 394 11.38 8.21 8.67
CA THR A 394 12.61 7.91 7.92
C THR A 394 12.31 7.36 6.53
N TYR A 395 11.38 6.43 6.43
CA TYR A 395 11.09 5.70 5.20
C TYR A 395 9.73 6.04 4.57
N GLY A 396 8.85 6.71 5.31
CA GLY A 396 7.56 7.21 4.82
C GLY A 396 7.67 8.58 4.15
N LYS A 397 8.68 8.76 3.31
CA LYS A 397 8.91 9.97 2.50
C LYS A 397 9.42 9.59 1.12
N SER A 398 9.29 10.49 0.14
CA SER A 398 9.92 10.32 -1.17
C SER A 398 11.46 10.39 -1.06
N ALA A 399 12.15 9.82 -2.04
CA ALA A 399 13.62 9.77 -2.04
C ALA A 399 14.27 11.16 -2.03
N ASP A 400 13.62 12.16 -2.63
CA ASP A 400 14.04 13.57 -2.65
C ASP A 400 13.49 14.39 -1.48
N GLU A 401 12.76 13.76 -0.57
CA GLU A 401 12.08 14.38 0.59
C GLU A 401 11.04 15.45 0.24
N SER A 402 10.69 15.60 -1.04
CA SER A 402 9.68 16.57 -1.48
C SER A 402 8.27 16.22 -0.98
N VAL A 403 8.02 14.95 -0.71
CA VAL A 403 6.77 14.44 -0.14
C VAL A 403 7.07 13.62 1.11
N LYS A 404 6.42 13.99 2.22
CA LYS A 404 6.50 13.30 3.50
C LYS A 404 5.11 12.85 3.89
N TYR A 405 4.91 11.54 3.94
CA TYR A 405 3.63 10.96 4.37
C TYR A 405 3.51 10.93 5.88
N PHE A 406 4.64 10.88 6.60
CA PHE A 406 4.70 10.84 8.06
C PHE A 406 5.57 11.98 8.59
N GLU A 407 5.17 12.50 9.74
CA GLU A 407 5.92 13.50 10.49
C GLU A 407 5.71 13.28 11.99
N ASN A 408 6.81 13.29 12.76
CA ASN A 408 6.81 13.00 14.20
C ASN A 408 6.14 11.66 14.56
N GLY A 409 6.36 10.64 13.73
CA GLY A 409 5.81 9.31 13.90
C GLY A 409 4.31 9.20 13.64
N LYS A 410 3.70 10.16 12.95
CA LYS A 410 2.26 10.19 12.63
C LYS A 410 2.02 10.41 11.15
N LEU A 411 0.97 9.79 10.62
CA LEU A 411 0.52 10.02 9.26
C LEU A 411 0.01 11.46 9.11
N ASN A 412 0.44 12.13 8.07
CA ASN A 412 -0.07 13.43 7.68
C ASN A 412 -1.55 13.31 7.26
N SER A 413 -2.39 14.23 7.77
CA SER A 413 -3.84 14.24 7.53
C SER A 413 -4.23 14.25 6.05
N ALA A 414 -3.41 14.81 5.18
CA ALA A 414 -3.64 14.83 3.74
C ALA A 414 -3.63 13.44 3.06
N TYR A 415 -3.10 12.43 3.73
CA TYR A 415 -2.92 11.09 3.16
C TYR A 415 -3.71 9.99 3.88
N THR A 416 -4.58 10.34 4.83
CA THR A 416 -5.35 9.37 5.63
C THR A 416 -6.30 8.51 4.81
N SER A 417 -6.72 8.96 3.63
CA SER A 417 -7.60 8.21 2.73
C SER A 417 -6.88 7.06 2.01
N ILE A 418 -5.57 7.18 1.79
CA ILE A 418 -4.78 6.25 0.99
C ILE A 418 -3.85 5.35 1.83
N TRP A 419 -3.90 5.46 3.15
CA TRP A 419 -3.18 4.60 4.08
C TRP A 419 -4.11 3.90 5.05
N ASP A 420 -3.93 2.59 5.26
CA ASP A 420 -4.58 1.86 6.33
C ASP A 420 -3.74 1.97 7.61
N SER A 421 -4.34 2.55 8.64
CA SER A 421 -3.73 2.70 9.98
C SER A 421 -4.20 1.60 10.90
N TYR A 422 -3.27 0.97 11.59
CA TYR A 422 -3.52 0.02 12.66
C TYR A 422 -3.07 0.65 13.98
N GLU A 423 -4.02 1.22 14.70
CA GLU A 423 -3.73 1.91 15.95
C GLU A 423 -3.15 0.96 17.00
N VAL A 424 -2.06 1.37 17.59
CA VAL A 424 -1.53 0.79 18.81
C VAL A 424 -1.86 1.77 19.93
N SER A 425 -2.80 1.42 20.81
CA SER A 425 -3.22 2.27 21.91
C SER A 425 -2.07 2.56 22.89
N ASP A 426 -2.20 3.61 23.70
CA ASP A 426 -1.20 3.89 24.74
C ASP A 426 -1.15 2.77 25.79
N GLU A 427 -2.26 2.08 26.04
CA GLU A 427 -2.30 0.88 26.87
C GLU A 427 -1.44 -0.22 26.25
N GLU A 428 -1.52 -0.42 24.94
CA GLU A 428 -0.72 -1.40 24.20
C GLU A 428 0.77 -1.06 24.18
N LYS A 429 1.13 0.22 23.99
CA LYS A 429 2.52 0.71 24.07
C LYS A 429 3.13 0.50 25.44
N ASN A 430 2.32 0.56 26.48
CA ASN A 430 2.71 0.43 27.87
C ASN A 430 2.36 -0.95 28.46
N ASN A 431 1.84 -1.87 27.65
CA ASN A 431 1.48 -3.19 28.14
C ASN A 431 2.68 -3.89 28.77
N SER A 432 2.45 -4.46 29.94
CA SER A 432 3.47 -5.17 30.71
C SER A 432 3.15 -6.65 30.72
N VAL A 433 4.13 -7.48 30.39
CA VAL A 433 4.04 -8.94 30.52
C VAL A 433 4.99 -9.42 31.61
N THR A 434 4.48 -10.20 32.56
CA THR A 434 5.31 -10.85 33.57
C THR A 434 5.78 -12.19 33.03
N LEU A 435 7.08 -12.40 33.07
CA LEU A 435 7.75 -13.61 32.62
C LEU A 435 7.70 -14.69 33.69
N THR A 436 8.04 -15.93 33.34
CA THR A 436 8.03 -17.08 34.26
C THR A 436 9.00 -16.92 35.43
N ASP A 437 10.05 -16.13 35.26
CA ASP A 437 11.03 -15.80 36.33
C ASP A 437 10.59 -14.63 37.22
N GLY A 438 9.38 -14.09 37.02
CA GLY A 438 8.86 -12.93 37.76
C GLY A 438 9.29 -11.58 37.23
N THR A 439 10.14 -11.51 36.21
CA THR A 439 10.54 -10.25 35.57
C THR A 439 9.39 -9.65 34.80
N THR A 440 9.14 -8.36 34.95
CA THR A 440 8.16 -7.63 34.14
C THR A 440 8.84 -6.87 33.02
N VAL A 441 8.40 -7.11 31.79
CA VAL A 441 8.83 -6.41 30.58
C VAL A 441 7.70 -5.51 30.10
N THR A 442 7.98 -4.23 29.95
CA THR A 442 7.02 -3.23 29.52
C THR A 442 7.34 -2.75 28.10
N GLY A 443 6.32 -2.52 27.31
CA GLY A 443 6.40 -1.97 25.98
C GLY A 443 6.48 -3.00 24.86
N LEU A 444 6.62 -2.48 23.64
CA LEU A 444 6.71 -3.29 22.45
C LEU A 444 8.14 -3.83 22.30
N TRP A 445 8.23 -4.99 21.69
CA TRP A 445 9.48 -5.73 21.57
C TRP A 445 10.62 -4.96 20.87
N ASP A 446 11.86 -5.10 21.41
CA ASP A 446 13.10 -4.60 20.82
C ASP A 446 13.97 -5.75 20.30
N TRP A 447 14.24 -5.76 19.00
CA TRP A 447 15.02 -6.77 18.29
C TRP A 447 16.44 -6.99 18.87
N ASN A 448 17.02 -5.99 19.51
CA ASN A 448 18.42 -6.03 19.94
C ASN A 448 18.67 -6.76 21.28
N LYS A 449 17.64 -7.17 21.99
CA LYS A 449 17.76 -7.84 23.28
C LYS A 449 17.55 -9.35 23.14
N ARG A 450 18.61 -10.14 23.28
CA ARG A 450 18.68 -11.59 23.00
C ARG A 450 18.89 -12.47 24.24
N SER A 451 18.23 -12.26 25.36
CA SER A 451 18.30 -13.17 26.51
C SER A 451 17.20 -14.23 26.48
N SER A 452 17.35 -15.36 27.20
CA SER A 452 16.36 -16.44 27.26
C SER A 452 14.99 -15.97 27.78
N ASN A 453 14.98 -15.07 28.76
CA ASN A 453 13.77 -14.49 29.31
C ASN A 453 13.07 -13.54 28.34
N TYR A 454 13.82 -13.04 27.40
CA TYR A 454 13.35 -12.13 26.37
C TYR A 454 12.51 -12.81 25.30
N GLN A 455 12.69 -14.09 25.07
CA GLN A 455 11.89 -14.86 24.10
C GLN A 455 10.46 -15.07 24.58
N GLU A 456 10.26 -15.27 25.87
CA GLU A 456 8.93 -15.37 26.48
C GLU A 456 8.16 -14.04 26.34
N ALA A 457 8.83 -12.92 26.65
CA ALA A 457 8.25 -11.58 26.48
C ALA A 457 7.86 -11.32 25.02
N ARG A 458 8.77 -11.65 24.11
CA ARG A 458 8.55 -11.56 22.68
C ARG A 458 7.33 -12.36 22.22
N LEU A 459 7.22 -13.61 22.64
CA LEU A 459 6.09 -14.47 22.26
C LEU A 459 4.75 -13.86 22.73
N LYS A 460 4.68 -13.42 23.99
CA LYS A 460 3.49 -12.83 24.57
C LYS A 460 3.10 -11.52 23.89
N LEU A 461 4.07 -10.62 23.67
CA LEU A 461 3.83 -9.32 23.02
C LEU A 461 3.46 -9.48 21.54
N THR A 462 4.09 -10.41 20.83
CA THR A 462 3.76 -10.67 19.41
C THR A 462 2.35 -11.24 19.26
N LYS A 463 1.97 -12.19 20.11
CA LYS A 463 0.60 -12.72 20.14
C LYS A 463 -0.39 -11.59 20.35
N TYR A 464 -0.13 -10.72 21.32
CA TYR A 464 -0.99 -9.59 21.61
C TYR A 464 -1.12 -8.63 20.41
N ASN A 465 -0.01 -8.23 19.77
CA ASN A 465 -0.04 -7.37 18.59
C ASN A 465 -0.82 -8.00 17.43
N PHE A 466 -0.70 -9.31 17.28
CA PHE A 466 -1.50 -10.05 16.30
C PHE A 466 -2.99 -9.97 16.61
N GLU A 467 -3.38 -10.22 17.84
CA GLU A 467 -4.77 -10.14 18.27
C GLU A 467 -5.35 -8.73 18.07
N GLN A 468 -4.51 -7.69 18.13
CA GLN A 468 -4.94 -6.31 17.83
C GLN A 468 -5.11 -6.07 16.33
N MET A 469 -4.14 -6.47 15.50
CA MET A 469 -4.33 -6.45 14.04
C MET A 469 -5.53 -7.29 13.63
N ALA A 470 -5.78 -8.38 14.36
CA ALA A 470 -6.91 -9.28 14.15
C ALA A 470 -8.29 -8.63 14.29
N LYS A 471 -8.39 -7.44 14.82
CA LYS A 471 -9.64 -6.66 14.86
C LYS A 471 -9.99 -5.98 13.54
N HIS A 472 -9.02 -5.85 12.63
CA HIS A 472 -9.22 -5.18 11.35
C HIS A 472 -9.66 -6.20 10.28
N LYS A 473 -10.91 -6.13 9.89
CA LYS A 473 -11.50 -7.05 8.91
C LYS A 473 -11.08 -6.72 7.48
N GLY A 474 -11.15 -7.71 6.61
CA GLY A 474 -10.89 -7.54 5.19
C GLY A 474 -9.41 -7.43 4.79
N ILE A 475 -8.47 -7.69 5.70
CA ILE A 475 -7.04 -7.64 5.40
C ILE A 475 -6.42 -9.01 5.09
N GLY A 476 -7.21 -10.09 5.14
CA GLY A 476 -6.73 -11.44 4.84
C GLY A 476 -5.89 -12.09 5.94
N VAL A 477 -5.86 -11.50 7.13
CA VAL A 477 -5.08 -12.00 8.27
C VAL A 477 -5.98 -12.50 9.38
N ASN A 478 -7.05 -11.79 9.69
CA ASN A 478 -7.86 -11.99 10.90
C ASN A 478 -8.94 -13.00 10.74
N GLU A 479 -9.53 -13.02 9.59
CA GLU A 479 -10.64 -13.89 9.28
C GLU A 479 -10.20 -15.34 9.17
N VAL A 480 -8.94 -15.55 8.90
CA VAL A 480 -8.32 -16.89 8.81
C VAL A 480 -7.56 -17.26 10.07
N SER A 481 -7.68 -16.48 11.14
CA SER A 481 -6.90 -16.62 12.38
C SER A 481 -7.14 -17.94 13.12
N SER A 482 -8.26 -18.63 12.91
CA SER A 482 -8.51 -19.96 13.48
C SER A 482 -7.54 -21.04 12.99
N SER A 483 -6.84 -20.78 11.86
CA SER A 483 -5.86 -21.70 11.25
C SER A 483 -4.43 -21.38 11.67
N PHE A 484 -4.21 -20.33 12.48
CA PHE A 484 -2.85 -19.90 12.84
C PHE A 484 -2.20 -20.74 13.92
N SER A 485 -0.98 -21.10 13.65
CA SER A 485 0.01 -21.48 14.64
C SER A 485 1.06 -20.38 14.75
N PHE A 486 1.37 -19.90 15.96
CA PHE A 486 2.39 -18.90 16.19
C PHE A 486 3.74 -19.53 16.47
N TYR A 487 4.81 -18.92 15.97
CA TYR A 487 6.15 -19.37 16.16
C TYR A 487 7.10 -18.21 16.45
N ALA A 488 8.04 -18.37 17.36
CA ALA A 488 9.12 -17.43 17.58
C ALA A 488 10.43 -17.96 16.93
N PRO A 489 11.17 -17.16 16.19
CA PRO A 489 12.44 -17.60 15.66
C PRO A 489 13.46 -17.62 16.78
N TYR A 490 14.01 -18.74 17.11
CA TYR A 490 15.33 -18.93 17.71
C TYR A 490 15.47 -20.20 18.51
N SER A 491 16.52 -20.95 18.24
CA SER A 491 17.00 -22.02 19.09
C SER A 491 18.07 -21.45 20.03
N PRO A 492 17.95 -21.60 21.37
CA PRO A 492 19.01 -21.20 22.27
C PRO A 492 20.24 -22.07 22.01
N GLY A 493 21.33 -21.49 21.55
CA GLY A 493 22.64 -22.19 21.49
C GLY A 493 23.38 -22.17 20.16
N THR A 494 22.83 -21.65 19.07
CA THR A 494 23.57 -21.52 17.81
C THR A 494 23.80 -20.06 17.44
N ALA A 495 25.06 -19.64 17.49
CA ALA A 495 25.51 -18.30 17.17
C ALA A 495 25.52 -17.97 15.65
N ASN A 496 24.80 -18.72 14.83
CA ASN A 496 24.80 -18.53 13.38
C ASN A 496 23.50 -17.86 12.91
N ASN A 497 23.68 -16.72 12.26
CA ASN A 497 22.65 -15.85 11.67
C ASN A 497 21.85 -16.46 10.47
N SER A 498 21.92 -17.78 10.26
CA SER A 498 21.38 -18.44 9.06
C SER A 498 20.16 -19.33 9.31
N GLN A 499 19.46 -19.17 10.44
CA GLN A 499 18.27 -19.97 10.69
C GLN A 499 17.00 -19.27 10.17
N PRO A 500 16.08 -20.01 9.56
CA PRO A 500 14.83 -19.45 9.06
C PRO A 500 13.98 -18.87 10.20
N TRP A 501 13.30 -17.80 9.91
CA TRP A 501 12.39 -17.08 10.79
C TRP A 501 11.20 -17.97 11.14
N GLY A 502 11.12 -18.49 12.35
CA GLY A 502 10.02 -19.31 12.82
C GLY A 502 9.46 -18.76 14.14
N TRP A 503 8.23 -19.11 14.49
CA TRP A 503 7.48 -18.70 15.68
C TRP A 503 7.11 -19.93 16.50
N PHE A 504 6.85 -19.82 17.80
CA PHE A 504 6.45 -20.94 18.65
C PHE A 504 5.07 -20.66 19.28
N THR A 505 4.26 -21.69 19.42
CA THR A 505 2.94 -21.56 20.05
C THR A 505 3.02 -21.49 21.55
N THR A 506 4.08 -22.05 22.13
CA THR A 506 4.31 -22.08 23.57
C THR A 506 5.79 -21.85 23.90
N VAL A 507 6.07 -21.43 25.14
CA VAL A 507 7.45 -21.29 25.64
C VAL A 507 8.16 -22.65 25.67
N ALA A 508 7.43 -23.74 25.95
CA ALA A 508 7.99 -25.10 25.94
C ALA A 508 8.47 -25.52 24.54
N GLU A 509 7.70 -25.23 23.49
CA GLU A 509 8.10 -25.48 22.09
C GLU A 509 9.29 -24.63 21.69
N ALA A 510 9.33 -23.36 22.12
CA ALA A 510 10.47 -22.47 21.89
C ALA A 510 11.73 -23.02 22.54
N THR A 511 11.63 -23.56 23.74
CA THR A 511 12.75 -24.16 24.49
C THR A 511 13.21 -25.48 23.89
N ALA A 512 12.28 -26.28 23.35
CA ALA A 512 12.58 -27.56 22.70
C ALA A 512 13.11 -27.43 21.28
N GLY A 513 13.13 -26.21 20.69
CA GLY A 513 13.60 -25.97 19.32
C GLY A 513 12.68 -26.53 18.22
N THR A 514 11.48 -26.95 18.56
CA THR A 514 10.47 -27.42 17.60
C THR A 514 9.79 -26.21 16.94
N GLN A 515 10.22 -25.91 15.72
CA GLN A 515 9.68 -24.79 14.93
C GLN A 515 8.43 -25.23 14.16
N LYS A 516 7.40 -24.43 14.24
CA LYS A 516 6.27 -24.47 13.31
C LYS A 516 6.05 -23.03 12.77
N LEU A 517 5.73 -22.83 11.52
CA LEU A 517 5.52 -21.52 10.89
C LEU A 517 4.10 -21.04 11.15
N ALA A 518 3.87 -19.75 11.40
CA ALA A 518 2.53 -19.18 11.33
C ALA A 518 2.14 -19.10 9.86
N THR A 519 1.08 -19.79 9.52
CA THR A 519 0.59 -19.85 8.15
C THR A 519 -0.90 -19.59 8.11
N THR A 520 -1.35 -19.03 7.00
CA THR A 520 -2.75 -18.98 6.61
C THR A 520 -3.10 -20.18 5.73
N TRP A 521 -4.20 -20.09 5.02
CA TRP A 521 -4.52 -21.01 3.95
C TRP A 521 -3.36 -21.09 2.94
N ASP A 522 -3.16 -22.23 2.34
CA ASP A 522 -2.07 -22.53 1.40
C ASP A 522 -0.65 -22.45 1.97
N ASN A 523 -0.50 -22.42 3.30
CA ASN A 523 0.75 -22.25 4.04
C ASN A 523 1.41 -20.88 3.85
N ASP A 524 0.69 -19.87 3.37
CA ASP A 524 1.20 -18.51 3.26
C ASP A 524 1.69 -18.01 4.64
N TYR A 525 2.90 -17.49 4.72
CA TYR A 525 3.47 -17.02 5.99
C TYR A 525 2.77 -15.76 6.49
N VAL A 526 2.61 -15.67 7.81
CA VAL A 526 2.13 -14.47 8.48
C VAL A 526 3.13 -13.97 9.49
N LEU A 527 3.60 -12.76 9.27
CA LEU A 527 4.44 -12.00 10.19
C LEU A 527 3.71 -10.70 10.54
N ILE A 528 3.79 -10.30 11.79
CA ILE A 528 3.05 -9.16 12.29
C ILE A 528 3.99 -8.07 12.77
N GLY A 529 3.67 -6.84 12.41
CA GLY A 529 4.43 -5.66 12.72
C GLY A 529 4.72 -5.53 14.23
N HIS A 530 5.90 -5.06 14.54
CA HIS A 530 6.30 -4.69 15.88
C HIS A 530 6.93 -3.28 15.86
N LEU A 531 7.37 -2.80 17.02
CA LEU A 531 7.81 -1.42 17.19
C LEU A 531 8.82 -0.93 16.14
N ALA A 532 9.80 -1.77 15.75
CA ALA A 532 10.87 -1.38 14.83
C ALA A 532 10.53 -1.59 13.34
N VAL A 533 9.41 -2.26 13.01
CA VAL A 533 9.00 -2.62 11.64
C VAL A 533 7.52 -2.33 11.44
N PRO A 534 7.16 -1.05 11.36
CA PRO A 534 5.77 -0.62 11.42
C PRO A 534 4.98 -0.85 10.13
N PHE A 535 5.62 -1.12 9.00
CA PHE A 535 4.93 -1.24 7.71
C PHE A 535 4.62 -2.69 7.34
N VAL A 536 3.60 -2.86 6.51
CA VAL A 536 3.12 -4.15 6.01
C VAL A 536 3.68 -4.45 4.63
N GLY A 537 4.03 -5.72 4.39
CA GLY A 537 4.38 -6.27 3.09
C GLY A 537 3.50 -7.48 2.76
N ARG A 538 3.29 -7.76 1.47
CA ARG A 538 2.37 -8.79 0.97
C ARG A 538 3.03 -9.68 -0.09
N GLY A 539 2.34 -10.76 -0.47
CA GLY A 539 2.67 -11.63 -1.59
C GLY A 539 3.74 -12.69 -1.29
N GLY A 540 4.63 -12.39 -0.38
CA GLY A 540 5.84 -13.21 -0.17
C GLY A 540 6.88 -12.95 -1.26
N TYR A 541 8.07 -13.47 -1.04
CA TYR A 541 9.19 -13.41 -1.99
C TYR A 541 9.33 -14.75 -2.70
N CYS A 542 9.76 -14.76 -3.93
CA CYS A 542 9.91 -15.96 -4.74
C CYS A 542 10.69 -17.12 -4.05
N ASP A 543 11.60 -16.79 -3.12
CA ASP A 543 12.37 -17.73 -2.31
C ASP A 543 11.62 -18.25 -1.06
N ASN A 544 10.46 -17.72 -0.75
CA ASN A 544 9.66 -18.23 0.36
C ASN A 544 9.01 -19.59 0.05
N GLY A 545 9.16 -20.10 -1.18
CA GLY A 545 8.60 -21.38 -1.60
C GLY A 545 7.08 -21.43 -1.38
N SER A 546 6.60 -22.49 -0.72
CA SER A 546 5.17 -22.66 -0.38
C SER A 546 4.68 -21.68 0.69
N GLY A 547 5.54 -20.85 1.28
CA GLY A 547 5.16 -19.81 2.23
C GLY A 547 4.84 -18.47 1.57
N ALA A 548 5.10 -18.31 0.26
CA ALA A 548 4.67 -17.17 -0.52
C ALA A 548 3.24 -17.40 -1.02
N GLY A 549 2.40 -16.37 -0.95
CA GLY A 549 1.03 -16.46 -1.45
C GLY A 549 0.25 -15.17 -1.26
N VAL A 550 -0.94 -15.13 -1.83
CA VAL A 550 -1.79 -13.93 -1.83
C VAL A 550 -2.21 -13.49 -0.42
N LEU A 551 -2.28 -14.41 0.53
CA LEU A 551 -2.56 -14.14 1.94
C LEU A 551 -1.30 -13.90 2.77
N TYR A 552 -0.10 -14.02 2.17
CA TYR A 552 1.14 -13.66 2.87
C TYR A 552 1.03 -12.26 3.48
N SER A 553 1.39 -12.14 4.74
CA SER A 553 1.52 -10.88 5.44
C SER A 553 2.88 -10.80 6.09
N GLY A 554 3.71 -9.88 5.65
CA GLY A 554 5.04 -9.60 6.18
C GLY A 554 5.12 -8.26 6.86
N ILE A 555 6.27 -7.99 7.45
CA ILE A 555 6.59 -6.74 8.13
C ILE A 555 7.87 -6.14 7.59
N THR A 556 7.94 -4.83 7.52
CA THR A 556 9.12 -4.12 7.04
C THR A 556 9.30 -2.80 7.80
N ASN A 557 10.55 -2.40 7.97
CA ASN A 557 10.85 -1.06 8.50
C ASN A 557 10.63 0.05 7.46
N GLY A 558 10.31 -0.31 6.20
CA GLY A 558 10.08 0.62 5.10
C GLY A 558 11.33 0.96 4.28
N SER A 559 12.53 0.51 4.71
CA SER A 559 13.79 0.79 3.97
C SER A 559 13.82 0.15 2.60
N PRO A 560 14.56 0.70 1.64
CA PRO A 560 14.83 0.00 0.39
C PRO A 560 15.50 -1.34 0.64
N TYR A 561 14.98 -2.39 -0.01
CA TYR A 561 15.57 -3.72 0.07
C TYR A 561 15.43 -4.43 -1.29
N TYR A 562 16.39 -5.29 -1.63
CA TYR A 562 16.52 -5.88 -2.97
C TYR A 562 15.31 -6.72 -3.42
N ASN A 563 14.51 -7.19 -2.52
CA ASN A 563 13.35 -8.05 -2.78
C ASN A 563 11.99 -7.37 -2.53
N ASN A 564 11.96 -6.05 -2.32
CA ASN A 564 10.73 -5.31 -2.05
C ASN A 564 10.31 -4.50 -3.28
N GLY A 565 9.21 -4.91 -3.89
CA GLY A 565 8.50 -4.24 -4.97
C GLY A 565 7.24 -3.51 -4.50
N PHE A 566 6.37 -3.16 -5.42
CA PHE A 566 5.10 -2.48 -5.15
C PHE A 566 4.16 -2.54 -6.36
N ARG A 567 2.88 -2.23 -6.15
CA ARG A 567 1.91 -1.98 -7.23
C ARG A 567 0.99 -0.82 -6.90
N ALA A 568 0.44 -0.18 -7.92
CA ALA A 568 -0.47 0.95 -7.79
C ALA A 568 -1.93 0.52 -7.91
N VAL A 569 -2.79 1.30 -7.27
CA VAL A 569 -4.24 1.35 -7.49
C VAL A 569 -4.59 2.67 -8.19
N LEU A 570 -5.57 2.63 -9.07
CA LEU A 570 -6.10 3.78 -9.78
C LEU A 570 -7.61 3.86 -9.54
N VAL A 571 -8.07 5.01 -9.06
CA VAL A 571 -9.47 5.32 -8.80
C VAL A 571 -9.89 6.45 -9.74
N VAL A 572 -10.95 6.27 -10.51
CA VAL A 572 -11.43 7.21 -11.52
C VAL A 572 -12.92 7.53 -11.36
#